data_b477190add9dc597d4cd2a91513c661f
#
_entry.id   b477190add9dc597d4cd2a91513c661f
#
_cell.length_a   1.000
_cell.length_b   1.000
_cell.length_c   1.000
_cell.angle_alpha   90.00
_cell.angle_beta   90.00
_cell.angle_gamma   90.00
#
_symmetry.space_group_name_H-M   'P 1'
#
loop_
_entity.id
_entity.type
_entity.pdbx_description
1 polymer ?
#
loop_
_entity_poly.entity_id
_entity_poly.type
_entity_poly.pdbx_seq_one_letter_code
_entity_poly.pdbx_strand_id
1 'polypeptide(L)'
;MSAGEIVLKDIVNRLNTKLSQCGIMYRIFSRIKSTDSINHKMEKKGNLYRQEKRKLQDLLALRITLYFTDDVNIVYRYLKKQPNFVNESIDARNVDTFKPTRLNLVMRVPEIFKEHIFAAINDTSYPDLIDDTYEIQIRTILSEGWHEVEHDLRYKYKDDWNDFQEESRLLNGIFASLESNEWAMLSLFERLAYAHYKRNEWDSMIRNKLRIRFANSGLSAELKEYLLRNQQIAKRLFRTDRSKVLGTILEKGFSFPLIYDTTIHLPNHICVKDAGLAVMEDASLKEELDNSFGIIC
;
A
#
# COMPACT_ATOMS: atom_id res chain seq x y z
N MET A 1 -27.03 7.37 5.55
CA MET A 1 -25.72 6.70 5.69
C MET A 1 -25.70 6.02 7.06
N SER A 2 -25.44 4.72 7.11
CA SER A 2 -25.36 4.00 8.40
C SER A 2 -24.16 4.44 9.23
N ALA A 3 -24.18 4.15 10.53
CA ALA A 3 -23.06 4.49 11.43
C ALA A 3 -21.74 3.86 10.93
N GLY A 4 -21.76 2.60 10.49
CA GLY A 4 -20.60 1.93 9.91
C GLY A 4 -20.10 2.56 8.60
N GLU A 5 -21.00 3.07 7.75
CA GLU A 5 -20.62 3.77 6.51
C GLU A 5 -19.88 5.08 6.79
N ILE A 6 -20.27 5.80 7.84
CA ILE A 6 -19.59 7.04 8.26
C ILE A 6 -18.14 6.74 8.65
N VAL A 7 -17.95 5.73 9.51
CA VAL A 7 -16.61 5.30 9.95
C VAL A 7 -15.76 4.85 8.77
N LEU A 8 -16.32 3.98 7.93
CA LEU A 8 -15.60 3.41 6.80
C LEU A 8 -15.17 4.48 5.79
N LYS A 9 -16.05 5.43 5.49
CA LYS A 9 -15.77 6.55 4.59
C LYS A 9 -14.62 7.43 5.10
N ASP A 10 -14.59 7.73 6.40
CA ASP A 10 -13.50 8.53 6.97
C ASP A 10 -12.15 7.78 6.89
N ILE A 11 -12.13 6.50 7.26
CA ILE A 11 -10.92 5.67 7.18
C ILE A 11 -10.40 5.63 5.74
N VAL A 12 -11.28 5.42 4.76
CA VAL A 12 -10.93 5.43 3.33
C VAL A 12 -10.37 6.78 2.91
N ASN A 13 -10.98 7.88 3.34
CA ASN A 13 -10.51 9.23 3.00
C ASN A 13 -9.12 9.51 3.57
N ARG A 14 -8.86 9.14 4.82
CA ARG A 14 -7.53 9.28 5.45
C ARG A 14 -6.45 8.49 4.71
N LEU A 15 -6.75 7.24 4.34
CA LEU A 15 -5.84 6.41 3.57
C LEU A 15 -5.61 6.98 2.16
N ASN A 16 -6.68 7.42 1.48
CA ASN A 16 -6.58 8.07 0.17
C ASN A 16 -5.68 9.31 0.23
N THR A 17 -5.85 10.18 1.22
CA THR A 17 -5.01 11.36 1.40
C THR A 17 -3.53 10.97 1.54
N LYS A 18 -3.21 10.02 2.42
CA LYS A 18 -1.83 9.59 2.66
C LYS A 18 -1.19 8.92 1.44
N LEU A 19 -1.88 7.98 0.82
CA LEU A 19 -1.34 7.27 -0.35
C LEU A 19 -1.21 8.17 -1.57
N SER A 20 -2.16 9.11 -1.77
CA SER A 20 -2.09 10.10 -2.85
C SER A 20 -0.93 11.08 -2.65
N GLN A 21 -0.68 11.55 -1.41
CA GLN A 21 0.49 12.38 -1.08
C GLN A 21 1.81 11.69 -1.40
N CYS A 22 1.88 10.38 -1.24
CA CYS A 22 3.05 9.58 -1.60
C CYS A 22 3.17 9.29 -3.11
N GLY A 23 2.12 9.56 -3.88
CA GLY A 23 2.09 9.29 -5.32
C GLY A 23 2.03 7.79 -5.69
N ILE A 24 1.97 6.88 -4.74
CA ILE A 24 1.85 5.44 -4.99
C ILE A 24 0.59 5.17 -5.83
N MET A 25 0.70 4.25 -6.78
CA MET A 25 -0.45 3.80 -7.57
C MET A 25 -1.22 2.73 -6.82
N TYR A 26 -2.49 3.02 -6.50
CA TYR A 26 -3.34 2.13 -5.70
C TYR A 26 -4.82 2.25 -6.07
N ARG A 27 -5.59 1.29 -5.53
CA ARG A 27 -7.05 1.37 -5.39
C ARG A 27 -7.43 0.90 -3.99
N ILE A 28 -8.51 1.47 -3.43
CA ILE A 28 -9.08 1.03 -2.16
C ILE A 28 -10.49 0.54 -2.43
N PHE A 29 -10.75 -0.69 -2.04
CA PHE A 29 -12.08 -1.27 -1.93
C PHE A 29 -12.45 -1.31 -0.45
N SER A 30 -13.71 -1.09 -0.14
CA SER A 30 -14.18 -1.12 1.24
C SER A 30 -15.58 -1.72 1.31
N ARG A 31 -15.85 -2.44 2.39
CA ARG A 31 -17.17 -3.02 2.64
C ARG A 31 -17.50 -3.10 4.13
N ILE A 32 -18.78 -3.05 4.42
CA ILE A 32 -19.32 -3.48 5.71
C ILE A 32 -19.80 -4.92 5.50
N LYS A 33 -19.48 -5.80 6.42
CA LYS A 33 -19.95 -7.19 6.37
C LYS A 33 -21.45 -7.21 6.57
N SER A 34 -22.18 -7.86 5.65
CA SER A 34 -23.64 -7.97 5.75
C SER A 34 -24.06 -8.80 6.96
N THR A 35 -25.22 -8.47 7.52
CA THR A 35 -25.84 -9.20 8.65
C THR A 35 -25.94 -10.69 8.35
N ASP A 36 -26.35 -11.07 7.13
CA ASP A 36 -26.43 -12.48 6.72
C ASP A 36 -25.07 -13.17 6.77
N SER A 37 -24.00 -12.49 6.32
CA SER A 37 -22.63 -13.04 6.39
C SER A 37 -22.13 -13.19 7.82
N ILE A 38 -22.54 -12.30 8.72
CA ILE A 38 -22.24 -12.39 10.16
C ILE A 38 -22.98 -13.57 10.76
N ASN A 39 -24.30 -13.64 10.54
CA ASN A 39 -25.16 -14.71 11.06
C ASN A 39 -24.66 -16.09 10.63
N HIS A 40 -24.42 -16.28 9.34
CA HIS A 40 -23.88 -17.54 8.81
C HIS A 40 -22.52 -17.93 9.42
N LYS A 41 -21.61 -16.94 9.62
CA LYS A 41 -20.31 -17.19 10.26
C LYS A 41 -20.48 -17.55 11.74
N MET A 42 -21.40 -16.89 12.46
CA MET A 42 -21.64 -17.11 13.87
C MET A 42 -22.42 -18.42 14.13
N GLU A 43 -23.37 -18.79 13.29
CA GLU A 43 -24.03 -20.10 13.35
C GLU A 43 -23.01 -21.24 13.24
N LYS A 44 -22.07 -21.14 12.31
CA LYS A 44 -21.03 -22.17 12.12
C LYS A 44 -19.93 -22.16 13.17
N LYS A 45 -19.53 -21.01 13.65
CA LYS A 45 -18.30 -20.82 14.46
C LYS A 45 -18.48 -20.06 15.77
N GLY A 46 -19.69 -19.59 16.10
CA GLY A 46 -19.95 -18.73 17.27
C GLY A 46 -19.55 -19.39 18.59
N ASN A 47 -19.79 -20.68 18.75
CA ASN A 47 -19.34 -21.41 19.94
C ASN A 47 -17.82 -21.46 20.07
N LEU A 48 -17.09 -21.63 18.96
CA LEU A 48 -15.63 -21.58 18.94
C LEU A 48 -15.13 -20.17 19.32
N TYR A 49 -15.75 -19.12 18.79
CA TYR A 49 -15.42 -17.74 19.13
C TYR A 49 -15.58 -17.46 20.63
N ARG A 50 -16.68 -17.96 21.25
CA ARG A 50 -16.91 -17.84 22.72
C ARG A 50 -15.89 -18.63 23.54
N GLN A 51 -15.62 -19.88 23.14
CA GLN A 51 -14.65 -20.74 23.83
C GLN A 51 -13.22 -20.16 23.78
N GLU A 52 -12.80 -19.65 22.62
CA GLU A 52 -11.48 -19.07 22.43
C GLU A 52 -11.40 -17.61 22.86
N LYS A 53 -12.50 -17.01 23.38
CA LYS A 53 -12.62 -15.57 23.70
C LYS A 53 -12.20 -14.65 22.53
N ARG A 54 -12.47 -15.09 21.31
CA ARG A 54 -12.18 -14.32 20.09
C ARG A 54 -13.38 -13.48 19.69
N LYS A 55 -13.10 -12.39 19.01
CA LYS A 55 -14.12 -11.53 18.40
C LYS A 55 -13.94 -11.43 16.89
N LEU A 56 -15.02 -11.13 16.19
CA LEU A 56 -15.03 -10.81 14.78
C LEU A 56 -14.37 -9.43 14.58
N GLN A 57 -13.30 -9.37 13.80
CA GLN A 57 -12.49 -8.17 13.59
C GLN A 57 -12.68 -7.55 12.20
N ASP A 58 -13.55 -8.16 11.38
CA ASP A 58 -13.78 -7.80 9.98
C ASP A 58 -15.24 -7.33 9.70
N LEU A 59 -15.88 -6.67 10.69
CA LEU A 59 -17.16 -5.99 10.47
C LEU A 59 -17.00 -4.92 9.40
N LEU A 60 -15.95 -4.10 9.53
CA LEU A 60 -15.48 -3.16 8.52
C LEU A 60 -14.22 -3.73 7.89
N ALA A 61 -14.17 -3.81 6.58
CA ALA A 61 -13.04 -4.33 5.85
C ALA A 61 -12.65 -3.41 4.70
N LEU A 62 -11.34 -3.21 4.57
CA LEU A 62 -10.73 -2.47 3.47
C LEU A 62 -9.76 -3.37 2.73
N ARG A 63 -9.59 -3.12 1.44
CA ARG A 63 -8.58 -3.75 0.63
C ARG A 63 -7.80 -2.69 -0.13
N ILE A 64 -6.49 -2.61 0.14
CA ILE A 64 -5.57 -1.74 -0.58
C ILE A 64 -4.91 -2.58 -1.66
N THR A 65 -5.19 -2.25 -2.91
CA THR A 65 -4.65 -2.94 -4.07
C THR A 65 -3.60 -2.06 -4.73
N LEU A 66 -2.36 -2.52 -4.76
CA LEU A 66 -1.18 -1.80 -5.23
C LEU A 66 -0.75 -2.30 -6.61
N TYR A 67 -0.17 -1.42 -7.43
CA TYR A 67 0.21 -1.80 -8.80
C TYR A 67 1.59 -2.44 -8.88
N PHE A 68 2.45 -2.24 -7.87
CA PHE A 68 3.78 -2.84 -7.80
C PHE A 68 3.95 -3.62 -6.50
N THR A 69 4.61 -4.76 -6.60
CA THR A 69 4.76 -5.67 -5.44
C THR A 69 5.67 -5.07 -4.34
N ASP A 70 6.63 -4.22 -4.70
CA ASP A 70 7.48 -3.53 -3.71
C ASP A 70 6.72 -2.46 -2.89
N ASP A 71 5.63 -1.89 -3.43
CA ASP A 71 4.76 -0.96 -2.71
C ASP A 71 4.01 -1.64 -1.55
N VAL A 72 3.76 -2.95 -1.65
CA VAL A 72 3.12 -3.74 -0.58
C VAL A 72 3.90 -3.61 0.72
N ASN A 73 5.22 -3.76 0.67
CA ASN A 73 6.08 -3.64 1.85
C ASN A 73 6.13 -2.19 2.40
N ILE A 74 6.07 -1.18 1.54
CA ILE A 74 6.07 0.23 1.95
C ILE A 74 4.78 0.53 2.73
N VAL A 75 3.63 0.18 2.16
CA VAL A 75 2.32 0.42 2.79
C VAL A 75 2.15 -0.42 4.06
N TYR A 76 2.55 -1.69 4.05
CA TYR A 76 2.53 -2.55 5.22
C TYR A 76 3.33 -1.95 6.39
N ARG A 77 4.59 -1.55 6.17
CA ARG A 77 5.44 -0.97 7.21
C ARG A 77 4.86 0.34 7.77
N TYR A 78 4.27 1.15 6.89
CA TYR A 78 3.60 2.37 7.31
C TYR A 78 2.42 2.09 8.22
N LEU A 79 1.52 1.18 7.84
CA LEU A 79 0.34 0.84 8.61
C LEU A 79 0.69 0.17 9.95
N LYS A 80 1.69 -0.69 9.95
CA LYS A 80 2.16 -1.35 11.18
C LYS A 80 2.70 -0.38 12.24
N LYS A 81 3.22 0.78 11.83
CA LYS A 81 3.71 1.83 12.73
C LYS A 81 2.60 2.75 13.27
N GLN A 82 1.37 2.62 12.78
CA GLN A 82 0.28 3.47 13.23
C GLN A 82 -0.12 3.12 14.67
N PRO A 83 -0.47 4.13 15.52
CA PRO A 83 -0.80 3.89 16.92
C PRO A 83 -2.05 3.04 17.13
N ASN A 84 -2.91 2.93 16.12
CA ASN A 84 -4.12 2.10 16.15
C ASN A 84 -3.93 0.69 15.55
N PHE A 85 -2.68 0.28 15.24
CA PHE A 85 -2.37 -1.10 14.86
C PHE A 85 -2.60 -2.05 16.05
N VAL A 86 -3.27 -3.17 15.81
CA VAL A 86 -3.60 -4.18 16.84
C VAL A 86 -2.82 -5.46 16.62
N ASN A 87 -3.02 -6.09 15.47
CA ASN A 87 -2.34 -7.33 15.09
C ASN A 87 -2.31 -7.54 13.57
N GLU A 88 -1.68 -8.63 13.15
CA GLU A 88 -1.59 -9.01 11.74
C GLU A 88 -1.80 -10.51 11.56
N SER A 89 -2.27 -10.89 10.38
CA SER A 89 -2.32 -12.27 9.91
C SER A 89 -1.59 -12.35 8.58
N ILE A 90 -0.42 -12.96 8.62
CA ILE A 90 0.47 -13.12 7.46
C ILE A 90 0.67 -14.62 7.24
N ASP A 91 0.37 -15.08 6.03
CA ASP A 91 0.66 -16.47 5.66
C ASP A 91 2.17 -16.62 5.38
N ALA A 92 2.78 -17.63 5.96
CA ALA A 92 4.16 -17.98 5.63
C ALA A 92 4.24 -18.41 4.15
N ARG A 93 5.22 -17.85 3.42
CA ARG A 93 5.51 -18.32 2.06
C ARG A 93 6.09 -19.72 2.15
N ASN A 94 5.48 -20.65 1.42
CA ASN A 94 6.06 -21.96 1.20
C ASN A 94 6.98 -21.88 -0.02
N VAL A 95 8.22 -22.35 0.14
CA VAL A 95 9.24 -22.32 -0.93
C VAL A 95 8.87 -23.25 -2.09
N ASP A 96 8.16 -24.33 -1.81
CA ASP A 96 7.85 -25.39 -2.77
C ASP A 96 6.52 -25.20 -3.49
N THR A 97 5.71 -24.20 -3.11
CA THR A 97 4.39 -24.01 -3.69
C THR A 97 4.05 -22.54 -3.87
N PHE A 98 3.51 -22.22 -5.03
CA PHE A 98 2.86 -20.93 -5.25
C PHE A 98 1.46 -20.98 -4.66
N LYS A 99 1.28 -20.30 -3.54
CA LYS A 99 -0.02 -20.09 -2.90
C LYS A 99 -0.20 -18.62 -2.61
N PRO A 100 -1.40 -18.08 -2.81
CA PRO A 100 -1.68 -16.72 -2.40
C PRO A 100 -1.40 -16.56 -0.91
N THR A 101 -0.62 -15.53 -0.59
CA THR A 101 -0.30 -15.20 0.80
C THR A 101 -1.21 -14.09 1.30
N ARG A 102 -1.84 -14.31 2.46
CA ARG A 102 -2.56 -13.25 3.16
C ARG A 102 -1.57 -12.25 3.73
N LEU A 103 -1.91 -10.98 3.60
CA LEU A 103 -1.30 -9.89 4.33
C LEU A 103 -2.43 -9.02 4.85
N ASN A 104 -2.94 -9.37 6.02
CA ASN A 104 -4.06 -8.69 6.65
C ASN A 104 -3.57 -8.04 7.94
N LEU A 105 -3.98 -6.78 8.15
CA LEU A 105 -3.73 -6.03 9.37
C LEU A 105 -5.06 -5.74 10.04
N VAL A 106 -5.09 -5.84 11.36
CA VAL A 106 -6.23 -5.43 12.18
C VAL A 106 -5.88 -4.11 12.84
N MET A 107 -6.74 -3.13 12.63
CA MET A 107 -6.59 -1.78 13.12
C MET A 107 -7.77 -1.44 14.04
N ARG A 108 -7.52 -0.69 15.11
CA ARG A 108 -8.59 -0.16 15.96
C ARG A 108 -9.25 1.03 15.28
N VAL A 109 -10.57 1.10 15.38
CA VAL A 109 -11.33 2.29 14.92
C VAL A 109 -10.87 3.51 15.73
N PRO A 110 -10.61 4.67 15.09
CA PRO A 110 -10.22 5.87 15.81
C PRO A 110 -11.24 6.27 16.89
N GLU A 111 -10.77 6.71 18.04
CA GLU A 111 -11.61 7.02 19.22
C GLU A 111 -12.75 8.00 18.90
N ILE A 112 -12.53 8.95 17.99
CA ILE A 112 -13.58 9.91 17.57
C ILE A 112 -14.80 9.24 16.91
N PHE A 113 -14.69 7.99 16.46
CA PHE A 113 -15.76 7.20 15.85
C PHE A 113 -16.28 6.08 16.75
N LYS A 114 -15.91 6.07 18.02
CA LYS A 114 -16.25 5.01 18.97
C LYS A 114 -17.76 4.80 19.09
N GLU A 115 -18.53 5.88 19.20
CA GLU A 115 -19.98 5.80 19.28
C GLU A 115 -20.60 5.23 18.00
N HIS A 116 -20.08 5.63 16.83
CA HIS A 116 -20.55 5.12 15.54
C HIS A 116 -20.26 3.63 15.36
N ILE A 117 -19.06 3.16 15.74
CA ILE A 117 -18.75 1.73 15.62
C ILE A 117 -19.56 0.90 16.61
N PHE A 118 -19.80 1.38 17.83
CA PHE A 118 -20.67 0.69 18.77
C PHE A 118 -22.12 0.64 18.29
N ALA A 119 -22.64 1.72 17.68
CA ALA A 119 -23.96 1.69 17.06
C ALA A 119 -24.02 0.65 15.94
N ALA A 120 -23.01 0.61 15.06
CA ALA A 120 -22.93 -0.41 13.98
C ALA A 120 -22.82 -1.85 14.51
N ILE A 121 -22.12 -2.07 15.64
CA ILE A 121 -22.02 -3.38 16.30
C ILE A 121 -23.38 -3.78 16.89
N ASN A 122 -24.04 -2.86 17.56
CA ASN A 122 -25.34 -3.12 18.21
C ASN A 122 -26.47 -3.38 17.20
N ASP A 123 -26.32 -2.92 15.96
CA ASP A 123 -27.26 -3.24 14.87
C ASP A 123 -27.12 -4.69 14.36
N THR A 124 -26.14 -5.45 14.86
CA THR A 124 -25.94 -6.86 14.48
C THR A 124 -26.62 -7.81 15.47
N SER A 125 -26.83 -9.07 15.04
CA SER A 125 -27.41 -10.11 15.91
C SER A 125 -26.44 -10.65 16.99
N TYR A 126 -25.15 -10.30 16.92
CA TYR A 126 -24.11 -10.84 17.81
C TYR A 126 -23.14 -9.75 18.30
N PRO A 127 -23.62 -8.68 18.97
CA PRO A 127 -22.79 -7.55 19.36
C PRO A 127 -21.67 -7.93 20.34
N ASP A 128 -21.88 -8.95 21.18
CA ASP A 128 -20.89 -9.49 22.12
C ASP A 128 -19.69 -10.17 21.45
N LEU A 129 -19.86 -10.63 20.22
CA LEU A 129 -18.85 -11.37 19.43
C LEU A 129 -18.15 -10.51 18.36
N ILE A 130 -18.39 -9.21 18.32
CA ILE A 130 -17.78 -8.28 17.35
C ILE A 130 -16.85 -7.31 18.07
N ASP A 131 -15.70 -7.02 17.46
CA ASP A 131 -14.71 -6.09 17.99
C ASP A 131 -14.86 -4.68 17.38
N ASP A 132 -14.32 -3.67 18.07
CA ASP A 132 -14.24 -2.28 17.62
C ASP A 132 -13.05 -2.02 16.67
N THR A 133 -12.79 -3.01 15.82
CA THR A 133 -11.67 -3.03 14.87
C THR A 133 -12.15 -3.09 13.43
N TYR A 134 -11.21 -2.86 12.51
CA TYR A 134 -11.41 -3.08 11.09
C TYR A 134 -10.19 -3.81 10.49
N GLU A 135 -10.44 -4.57 9.43
CA GLU A 135 -9.39 -5.29 8.72
C GLU A 135 -8.92 -4.52 7.49
N ILE A 136 -7.60 -4.45 7.27
CA ILE A 136 -7.00 -3.99 6.03
C ILE A 136 -6.29 -5.16 5.36
N GLN A 137 -6.71 -5.52 4.16
CA GLN A 137 -6.03 -6.47 3.29
C GLN A 137 -5.13 -5.71 2.33
N ILE A 138 -3.86 -6.12 2.19
CA ILE A 138 -2.93 -5.50 1.24
C ILE A 138 -2.59 -6.53 0.17
N ARG A 139 -2.78 -6.16 -1.09
CA ARG A 139 -2.55 -7.02 -2.25
C ARG A 139 -2.00 -6.23 -3.43
N THR A 140 -1.47 -6.94 -4.42
CA THR A 140 -1.21 -6.36 -5.73
C THR A 140 -2.44 -6.47 -6.62
N ILE A 141 -2.50 -5.67 -7.71
CA ILE A 141 -3.63 -5.67 -8.62
C ILE A 141 -3.77 -7.01 -9.37
N LEU A 142 -2.65 -7.66 -9.71
CA LEU A 142 -2.68 -8.96 -10.38
C LEU A 142 -3.12 -10.09 -9.43
N SER A 143 -2.59 -10.08 -8.21
CA SER A 143 -3.00 -11.00 -7.15
C SER A 143 -4.48 -10.83 -6.79
N GLU A 144 -4.97 -9.59 -6.75
CA GLU A 144 -6.37 -9.31 -6.43
C GLU A 144 -7.32 -9.90 -7.45
N GLY A 145 -7.05 -9.70 -8.75
CA GLY A 145 -7.92 -10.26 -9.81
C GLY A 145 -8.03 -11.79 -9.70
N TRP A 146 -6.92 -12.46 -9.44
CA TRP A 146 -6.93 -13.91 -9.24
C TRP A 146 -7.70 -14.33 -7.97
N HIS A 147 -7.51 -13.59 -6.87
CA HIS A 147 -8.20 -13.89 -5.61
C HIS A 147 -9.72 -13.76 -5.69
N GLU A 148 -10.24 -12.78 -6.42
CA GLU A 148 -11.69 -12.64 -6.62
C GLU A 148 -12.26 -13.85 -7.39
N VAL A 149 -11.57 -14.27 -8.45
CA VAL A 149 -11.96 -15.46 -9.23
C VAL A 149 -11.89 -16.72 -8.36
N GLU A 150 -10.78 -16.93 -7.66
CA GLU A 150 -10.59 -18.11 -6.79
C GLU A 150 -11.63 -18.16 -5.68
N HIS A 151 -11.88 -17.05 -5.01
CA HIS A 151 -12.81 -16.97 -3.90
C HIS A 151 -14.25 -17.24 -4.35
N ASP A 152 -14.68 -16.67 -5.47
CA ASP A 152 -16.07 -16.73 -5.89
C ASP A 152 -16.42 -17.98 -6.72
N LEU A 153 -15.44 -18.57 -7.42
CA LEU A 153 -15.68 -19.71 -8.29
C LEU A 153 -15.10 -21.03 -7.77
N ARG A 154 -14.12 -20.99 -6.84
CA ARG A 154 -13.55 -22.23 -6.26
C ARG A 154 -13.77 -22.31 -4.75
N TYR A 155 -13.39 -21.31 -3.96
CA TYR A 155 -13.45 -21.39 -2.50
C TYR A 155 -14.88 -21.54 -1.97
N LYS A 156 -15.84 -20.81 -2.53
CA LYS A 156 -17.27 -20.91 -2.15
C LYS A 156 -17.90 -22.23 -2.57
N TYR A 157 -17.43 -22.83 -3.65
CA TYR A 157 -17.98 -24.02 -4.29
C TYR A 157 -16.95 -25.15 -4.34
N LYS A 158 -16.31 -25.44 -3.20
CA LYS A 158 -15.22 -26.44 -3.11
C LYS A 158 -15.64 -27.81 -3.62
N ASP A 159 -16.88 -28.19 -3.39
CA ASP A 159 -17.39 -29.50 -3.77
C ASP A 159 -17.45 -29.70 -5.29
N ASP A 160 -17.64 -28.62 -6.05
CA ASP A 160 -17.62 -28.64 -7.51
C ASP A 160 -16.22 -28.96 -8.08
N TRP A 161 -15.16 -28.81 -7.26
CA TRP A 161 -13.77 -28.97 -7.65
C TRP A 161 -13.13 -30.29 -7.18
N ASN A 162 -13.85 -31.12 -6.45
CA ASN A 162 -13.32 -32.36 -5.85
C ASN A 162 -12.76 -33.33 -6.91
N ASP A 163 -13.42 -33.46 -8.06
CA ASP A 163 -12.99 -34.33 -9.14
C ASP A 163 -12.16 -33.65 -10.22
N PHE A 164 -11.85 -32.32 -10.05
CA PHE A 164 -11.18 -31.50 -11.04
C PHE A 164 -9.79 -31.02 -10.53
N GLN A 165 -8.92 -31.99 -10.24
CA GLN A 165 -7.59 -31.75 -9.67
C GLN A 165 -6.65 -31.03 -10.65
N GLU A 166 -6.72 -31.37 -11.95
CA GLU A 166 -5.92 -30.74 -13.00
C GLU A 166 -6.32 -29.28 -13.20
N GLU A 167 -7.60 -28.97 -13.23
CA GLU A 167 -8.13 -27.60 -13.34
C GLU A 167 -7.73 -26.77 -12.11
N SER A 168 -7.79 -27.37 -10.92
CA SER A 168 -7.33 -26.72 -9.68
C SER A 168 -5.85 -26.41 -9.73
N ARG A 169 -5.03 -27.32 -10.28
CA ARG A 169 -3.60 -27.12 -10.50
C ARG A 169 -3.35 -26.03 -11.52
N LEU A 170 -4.09 -26.00 -12.64
CA LEU A 170 -3.98 -24.95 -13.66
C LEU A 170 -4.30 -23.58 -13.08
N LEU A 171 -5.35 -23.44 -12.28
CA LEU A 171 -5.68 -22.19 -11.60
C LEU A 171 -4.54 -21.70 -10.68
N ASN A 172 -3.90 -22.61 -9.94
CA ASN A 172 -2.73 -22.28 -9.13
C ASN A 172 -1.50 -21.91 -10.01
N GLY A 173 -1.34 -22.55 -11.18
CA GLY A 173 -0.32 -22.22 -12.17
C GLY A 173 -0.47 -20.80 -12.74
N ILE A 174 -1.72 -20.36 -12.94
CA ILE A 174 -2.01 -18.97 -13.33
C ILE A 174 -1.53 -18.00 -12.24
N PHE A 175 -1.79 -18.30 -10.96
CA PHE A 175 -1.28 -17.48 -9.85
C PHE A 175 0.24 -17.37 -9.85
N ALA A 176 0.94 -18.50 -10.03
CA ALA A 176 2.41 -18.53 -10.12
C ALA A 176 2.94 -17.66 -11.27
N SER A 177 2.26 -17.71 -12.43
CA SER A 177 2.60 -16.86 -13.57
C SER A 177 2.39 -15.36 -13.25
N LEU A 178 1.30 -15.00 -12.60
CA LEU A 178 1.02 -13.61 -12.20
C LEU A 178 2.09 -13.09 -11.23
N GLU A 179 2.46 -13.86 -10.20
CA GLU A 179 3.51 -13.49 -9.25
C GLU A 179 4.87 -13.29 -9.96
N SER A 180 5.22 -14.20 -10.88
CA SER A 180 6.45 -14.09 -11.70
C SER A 180 6.45 -12.85 -12.58
N ASN A 181 5.30 -12.50 -13.18
CA ASN A 181 5.14 -11.32 -14.01
C ASN A 181 5.24 -10.01 -13.21
N GLU A 182 4.82 -9.99 -11.95
CA GLU A 182 5.02 -8.83 -11.06
C GLU A 182 6.51 -8.53 -10.86
N TRP A 183 7.32 -9.54 -10.59
CA TRP A 183 8.77 -9.41 -10.47
C TRP A 183 9.43 -9.01 -11.80
N ALA A 184 8.99 -9.58 -12.91
CA ALA A 184 9.47 -9.21 -14.24
C ALA A 184 9.16 -7.73 -14.55
N MET A 185 7.98 -7.24 -14.18
CA MET A 185 7.59 -5.85 -14.34
C MET A 185 8.49 -4.90 -13.52
N LEU A 186 8.80 -5.21 -12.26
CA LEU A 186 9.78 -4.43 -11.48
C LEU A 186 11.13 -4.37 -12.14
N SER A 187 11.66 -5.53 -12.56
CA SER A 187 12.97 -5.62 -13.25
C SER A 187 12.99 -4.83 -14.56
N LEU A 188 11.87 -4.79 -15.28
CA LEU A 188 11.74 -3.99 -16.51
C LEU A 188 11.92 -2.49 -16.19
N PHE A 189 11.21 -1.96 -15.22
CA PHE A 189 11.28 -0.54 -14.85
C PHE A 189 12.65 -0.14 -14.27
N GLU A 190 13.30 -1.02 -13.50
CA GLU A 190 14.67 -0.80 -13.05
C GLU A 190 15.67 -0.72 -14.23
N ARG A 191 15.55 -1.60 -15.23
CA ARG A 191 16.38 -1.54 -16.44
C ARG A 191 16.11 -0.29 -17.26
N LEU A 192 14.85 0.13 -17.41
CA LEU A 192 14.49 1.37 -18.10
C LEU A 192 15.06 2.59 -17.36
N ALA A 193 14.93 2.66 -16.04
CA ALA A 193 15.51 3.73 -15.25
C ALA A 193 17.03 3.82 -15.44
N TYR A 194 17.74 2.68 -15.46
CA TYR A 194 19.17 2.64 -15.71
C TYR A 194 19.52 3.08 -17.14
N ALA A 195 18.78 2.63 -18.14
CA ALA A 195 19.02 3.03 -19.54
C ALA A 195 18.86 4.55 -19.72
N HIS A 196 17.81 5.14 -19.16
CA HIS A 196 17.59 6.60 -19.19
C HIS A 196 18.67 7.36 -18.40
N TYR A 197 19.10 6.84 -17.23
CA TYR A 197 20.24 7.39 -16.49
C TYR A 197 21.49 7.46 -17.38
N LYS A 198 21.81 6.41 -18.12
CA LYS A 198 22.98 6.35 -19.01
C LYS A 198 22.90 7.33 -20.18
N ARG A 199 21.71 7.77 -20.56
CA ARG A 199 21.46 8.75 -21.63
C ARG A 199 21.27 10.18 -21.13
N ASN A 200 21.39 10.43 -19.81
CA ASN A 200 21.09 11.70 -19.17
C ASN A 200 19.63 12.18 -19.36
N GLU A 201 18.70 11.24 -19.54
CA GLU A 201 17.27 11.48 -19.71
C GLU A 201 16.60 11.50 -18.33
N TRP A 202 16.82 12.55 -17.56
CA TRP A 202 16.50 12.60 -16.11
C TRP A 202 15.02 12.43 -15.80
N ASP A 203 14.12 13.05 -16.55
CA ASP A 203 12.67 12.90 -16.37
C ASP A 203 12.25 11.43 -16.46
N SER A 204 12.73 10.76 -17.51
CA SER A 204 12.42 9.35 -17.76
C SER A 204 13.08 8.43 -16.72
N MET A 205 14.31 8.76 -16.31
CA MET A 205 14.99 8.05 -15.22
C MET A 205 14.16 8.10 -13.93
N ILE A 206 13.74 9.29 -13.50
CA ILE A 206 12.97 9.49 -12.26
C ILE A 206 11.63 8.76 -12.35
N ARG A 207 10.90 8.94 -13.45
CA ARG A 207 9.59 8.31 -13.66
C ARG A 207 9.67 6.79 -13.53
N ASN A 208 10.64 6.17 -14.18
CA ASN A 208 10.82 4.72 -14.14
C ASN A 208 11.39 4.23 -12.80
N LYS A 209 12.24 5.04 -12.15
CA LYS A 209 12.81 4.71 -10.84
C LYS A 209 11.77 4.79 -9.72
N LEU A 210 10.99 5.87 -9.69
CA LEU A 210 10.03 6.09 -8.61
C LEU A 210 8.68 5.41 -8.84
N ARG A 211 8.26 5.23 -10.11
CA ARG A 211 6.98 4.57 -10.46
C ARG A 211 5.80 5.11 -9.66
N ILE A 212 5.70 6.45 -9.57
CA ILE A 212 4.64 7.16 -8.87
C ILE A 212 3.85 8.05 -9.84
N ARG A 213 2.74 8.61 -9.37
CA ARG A 213 2.00 9.65 -10.09
C ARG A 213 2.61 11.01 -9.76
N PHE A 214 2.97 11.75 -10.80
CA PHE A 214 3.51 13.09 -10.67
C PHE A 214 2.43 14.14 -10.95
N ALA A 215 2.56 15.30 -10.32
CA ALA A 215 1.66 16.43 -10.52
C ALA A 215 2.02 17.29 -11.75
N ASN A 216 3.22 17.11 -12.33
CA ASN A 216 3.69 17.81 -13.52
C ASN A 216 4.38 16.85 -14.50
N SER A 217 4.84 17.36 -15.65
CA SER A 217 5.35 16.54 -16.77
C SER A 217 6.88 16.40 -16.82
N GLY A 218 7.65 17.15 -16.03
CA GLY A 218 9.11 17.05 -16.08
C GLY A 218 9.84 17.96 -15.09
N LEU A 219 11.17 17.77 -15.02
CA LEU A 219 12.09 18.57 -14.23
C LEU A 219 12.25 19.98 -14.83
N SER A 220 12.56 20.94 -13.97
CA SER A 220 13.03 22.26 -14.37
C SER A 220 14.31 22.21 -15.21
N ALA A 221 14.49 23.19 -16.07
CA ALA A 221 15.69 23.28 -16.92
C ALA A 221 16.98 23.41 -16.06
N GLU A 222 16.89 24.13 -14.95
CA GLU A 222 18.00 24.34 -14.02
C GLU A 222 18.48 23.03 -13.39
N LEU A 223 17.56 22.21 -12.89
CA LEU A 223 17.90 20.88 -12.34
C LEU A 223 18.46 19.94 -13.39
N LYS A 224 17.92 19.96 -14.61
CA LYS A 224 18.47 19.16 -15.71
C LYS A 224 19.91 19.54 -16.01
N GLU A 225 20.20 20.83 -16.11
CA GLU A 225 21.55 21.32 -16.36
C GLU A 225 22.49 21.01 -15.20
N TYR A 226 22.02 21.17 -13.96
CA TYR A 226 22.81 20.81 -12.78
C TYR A 226 23.21 19.33 -12.77
N LEU A 227 22.25 18.43 -13.01
CA LEU A 227 22.50 16.98 -13.06
C LEU A 227 23.43 16.60 -14.23
N LEU A 228 23.31 17.29 -15.36
CA LEU A 228 24.21 17.06 -16.51
C LEU A 228 25.66 17.43 -16.17
N ARG A 229 25.88 18.54 -15.47
CA ARG A 229 27.22 18.98 -15.03
C ARG A 229 27.76 18.15 -13.86
N ASN A 230 26.89 17.59 -13.03
CA ASN A 230 27.22 16.89 -11.79
C ASN A 230 26.83 15.41 -11.83
N GLN A 231 27.46 14.65 -12.73
CA GLN A 231 27.16 13.22 -12.97
C GLN A 231 27.24 12.34 -11.71
N GLN A 232 28.09 12.69 -10.75
CA GLN A 232 28.21 11.96 -9.48
C GLN A 232 26.96 12.14 -8.60
N ILE A 233 26.37 13.33 -8.63
CA ILE A 233 25.11 13.60 -7.92
C ILE A 233 23.96 12.86 -8.58
N ALA A 234 23.85 12.91 -9.91
CA ALA A 234 22.88 12.13 -10.67
C ALA A 234 22.99 10.61 -10.36
N LYS A 235 24.22 10.08 -10.24
CA LYS A 235 24.48 8.69 -9.85
C LYS A 235 24.02 8.39 -8.42
N ARG A 236 24.23 9.29 -7.47
CA ARG A 236 23.77 9.13 -6.07
C ARG A 236 22.26 9.16 -6.00
N LEU A 237 21.59 10.07 -6.70
CA LEU A 237 20.12 10.11 -6.83
C LEU A 237 19.56 8.82 -7.43
N PHE A 238 20.12 8.35 -8.53
CA PHE A 238 19.72 7.08 -9.15
C PHE A 238 19.84 5.90 -8.16
N ARG A 239 20.88 5.87 -7.32
CA ARG A 239 21.12 4.81 -6.34
C ARG A 239 20.30 4.94 -5.06
N THR A 240 19.53 6.00 -4.92
CA THR A 240 18.67 6.17 -3.74
C THR A 240 17.63 5.05 -3.66
N ASP A 241 17.45 4.51 -2.47
CA ASP A 241 16.44 3.49 -2.21
C ASP A 241 15.03 4.10 -2.28
N ARG A 242 14.26 3.66 -3.27
CA ARG A 242 12.86 4.07 -3.48
C ARG A 242 12.00 3.82 -2.24
N SER A 243 12.16 2.67 -1.60
CA SER A 243 11.35 2.31 -0.44
C SER A 243 11.61 3.25 0.74
N LYS A 244 12.86 3.69 0.90
CA LYS A 244 13.22 4.67 1.91
C LYS A 244 12.59 6.04 1.64
N VAL A 245 12.64 6.51 0.39
CA VAL A 245 12.05 7.80 0.00
C VAL A 245 10.53 7.79 0.20
N LEU A 246 9.83 6.83 -0.40
CA LEU A 246 8.37 6.77 -0.32
C LEU A 246 7.87 6.47 1.10
N GLY A 247 8.55 5.60 1.84
CA GLY A 247 8.26 5.34 3.25
C GLY A 247 8.38 6.60 4.11
N THR A 248 9.40 7.41 3.85
CA THR A 248 9.60 8.69 4.55
C THR A 248 8.48 9.70 4.22
N ILE A 249 8.04 9.78 2.97
CA ILE A 249 6.90 10.63 2.58
C ILE A 249 5.64 10.22 3.35
N LEU A 250 5.34 8.92 3.41
CA LEU A 250 4.18 8.40 4.14
C LEU A 250 4.25 8.71 5.64
N GLU A 251 5.41 8.52 6.25
CA GLU A 251 5.62 8.73 7.68
C GLU A 251 5.57 10.21 8.09
N LYS A 252 6.25 11.07 7.33
CA LYS A 252 6.33 12.52 7.61
C LYS A 252 5.07 13.28 7.19
N GLY A 253 4.39 12.81 6.14
CA GLY A 253 3.16 13.43 5.65
C GLY A 253 3.38 14.79 5.01
N PHE A 254 4.30 14.87 4.05
CA PHE A 254 4.57 16.11 3.32
C PHE A 254 3.32 16.68 2.66
N SER A 255 3.16 17.99 2.74
CA SER A 255 2.04 18.73 2.15
C SER A 255 2.30 19.19 0.72
N PHE A 256 3.55 19.11 0.24
CA PHE A 256 3.90 19.51 -1.12
C PHE A 256 3.43 18.52 -2.18
N PRO A 257 3.00 19.03 -3.36
CA PRO A 257 2.72 18.18 -4.49
C PRO A 257 4.00 17.47 -4.96
N LEU A 258 3.89 16.20 -5.32
CA LEU A 258 4.99 15.43 -5.91
C LEU A 258 5.19 15.82 -7.37
N ILE A 259 5.84 16.96 -7.59
CA ILE A 259 6.39 17.35 -8.89
C ILE A 259 7.77 16.73 -9.06
N TYR A 260 8.31 16.72 -10.29
CA TYR A 260 9.62 16.14 -10.55
C TYR A 260 10.73 16.79 -9.71
N ASP A 261 10.72 18.11 -9.56
CA ASP A 261 11.75 18.83 -8.77
C ASP A 261 11.73 18.40 -7.30
N THR A 262 10.55 18.30 -6.68
CA THR A 262 10.41 17.79 -5.30
C THR A 262 10.99 16.38 -5.16
N THR A 263 10.87 15.54 -6.19
CA THR A 263 11.43 14.17 -6.18
C THR A 263 12.95 14.11 -6.36
N ILE A 264 13.61 15.24 -6.64
CA ILE A 264 15.07 15.40 -6.56
C ILE A 264 15.48 15.92 -5.19
N HIS A 265 14.81 16.97 -4.70
CA HIS A 265 15.14 17.61 -3.44
C HIS A 265 14.90 16.70 -2.23
N LEU A 266 13.82 15.95 -2.21
CA LEU A 266 13.50 15.04 -1.13
C LEU A 266 14.56 13.93 -0.95
N PRO A 267 14.97 13.14 -1.96
CA PRO A 267 16.11 12.22 -1.85
C PRO A 267 17.42 12.93 -1.49
N ASN A 268 17.58 14.20 -1.89
CA ASN A 268 18.73 15.00 -1.49
C ASN A 268 18.78 15.14 0.04
N HIS A 269 17.69 15.57 0.66
CA HIS A 269 17.59 15.69 2.12
C HIS A 269 17.64 14.35 2.87
N ILE A 270 17.15 13.28 2.28
CA ILE A 270 17.14 11.96 2.95
C ILE A 270 18.51 11.26 2.86
N CYS A 271 19.18 11.34 1.71
CA CYS A 271 20.28 10.45 1.36
C CYS A 271 21.51 11.15 0.76
N VAL A 272 21.30 12.07 -0.21
CA VAL A 272 22.41 12.57 -1.05
C VAL A 272 23.20 13.66 -0.33
N LYS A 273 22.53 14.61 0.34
CA LYS A 273 23.13 15.70 1.09
C LYS A 273 24.08 16.56 0.24
N ASP A 274 23.58 17.01 -0.91
CA ASP A 274 24.33 17.90 -1.82
C ASP A 274 23.88 19.34 -1.63
N ALA A 275 24.81 20.23 -1.28
CA ALA A 275 24.52 21.62 -1.01
C ALA A 275 24.08 22.38 -2.28
N GLY A 276 24.59 22.02 -3.45
CA GLY A 276 24.22 22.65 -4.71
C GLY A 276 22.76 22.41 -5.06
N LEU A 277 22.24 21.20 -4.82
CA LEU A 277 20.81 20.90 -4.96
C LEU A 277 19.96 21.66 -3.92
N ALA A 278 20.46 21.79 -2.68
CA ALA A 278 19.72 22.48 -1.61
C ALA A 278 19.57 24.00 -1.87
N VAL A 279 20.49 24.64 -2.58
CA VAL A 279 20.38 26.03 -2.99
C VAL A 279 19.32 26.27 -4.05
N MET A 280 18.97 25.23 -4.83
CA MET A 280 18.00 25.32 -5.92
C MET A 280 16.54 25.10 -5.45
N GLU A 281 16.32 24.87 -4.17
CA GLU A 281 15.01 24.70 -3.56
C GLU A 281 14.28 26.04 -3.45
N ASP A 282 12.98 26.05 -3.75
CA ASP A 282 12.18 27.23 -3.39
C ASP A 282 12.08 27.38 -1.87
N ALA A 283 11.85 28.62 -1.40
CA ALA A 283 11.94 28.96 0.02
C ALA A 283 10.99 28.11 0.90
N SER A 284 9.79 27.83 0.41
CA SER A 284 8.78 27.09 1.20
C SER A 284 9.08 25.61 1.25
N LEU A 285 9.53 25.03 0.14
CA LEU A 285 9.98 23.63 0.10
C LEU A 285 11.20 23.43 1.00
N LYS A 286 12.16 24.34 0.92
CA LYS A 286 13.37 24.32 1.74
C LYS A 286 13.06 24.35 3.23
N GLU A 287 12.20 25.27 3.67
CA GLU A 287 11.79 25.36 5.08
C GLU A 287 11.20 24.02 5.59
N GLU A 288 10.28 23.38 4.83
CA GLU A 288 9.70 22.12 5.25
C GLU A 288 10.73 20.98 5.26
N LEU A 289 11.60 20.91 4.25
CA LEU A 289 12.65 19.88 4.18
C LEU A 289 13.69 20.06 5.29
N ASP A 290 14.14 21.28 5.54
CA ASP A 290 15.10 21.59 6.62
C ASP A 290 14.50 21.26 8.01
N ASN A 291 13.25 21.61 8.24
CA ASN A 291 12.54 21.26 9.48
C ASN A 291 12.38 19.74 9.66
N SER A 292 12.20 19.01 8.58
CA SER A 292 11.98 17.55 8.61
C SER A 292 13.26 16.73 8.68
N PHE A 293 14.35 17.19 8.05
CA PHE A 293 15.59 16.41 7.85
C PHE A 293 16.88 17.12 8.31
N GLY A 294 16.77 18.36 8.74
CA GLY A 294 17.91 19.22 9.06
C GLY A 294 18.51 19.91 7.82
N ILE A 295 19.19 21.02 8.08
CA ILE A 295 19.82 21.85 7.06
C ILE A 295 20.96 21.08 6.38
N ILE A 296 21.04 21.19 5.05
CA ILE A 296 22.17 20.70 4.27
C ILE A 296 23.19 21.83 4.16
N CYS A 297 24.39 21.61 4.72
CA CYS A 297 25.51 22.54 4.68
C CYS A 297 26.47 22.28 3.52
#